data_13e33097963d468af2d00512fb39aac6
#
_entry.id   13e33097963d468af2d00512fb39aac6
#
_cell.length_a   1.000
_cell.length_b   1.000
_cell.length_c   1.000
_cell.angle_alpha   90.00
_cell.angle_beta   90.00
_cell.angle_gamma   90.00
#
_symmetry.space_group_name_H-M   'P 1'
#
loop_
_entity.id
_entity.type
_entity.pdbx_description
1 polymer ?
#
loop_
_entity_poly.entity_id
_entity_poly.type
_entity_poly.pdbx_seq_one_letter_code
_entity_poly.pdbx_strand_id
1 'polypeptide(L)'
;RRQRQMCIRDRAYCFAAEKHCNQKRRSGEMYINHPVEVAIILADLKMDCDVVCAALLHDTVEDTETSLADVSGLFGDTVAELVDGVTKLTNIEVDSMDEKQALTLRKMFLAMSKDIRVIIVKLADRLHNMRTLAALREDRRLFKARETMDVYAPLADRLGMSSIKWELEDLSFFYLEPDAYQRIARMVAESREVRE
;
A
#
# COMPACT_ATOMS: atom_id res chain seq x y z
N ARG A 1 7.06 -39.92 4.87
CA ARG A 1 6.23 -38.68 4.85
C ARG A 1 7.16 -37.54 4.44
N ARG A 2 7.16 -37.12 3.14
CA ARG A 2 7.85 -35.92 2.65
C ARG A 2 7.12 -34.73 3.27
N GLN A 3 7.74 -34.05 4.27
CA GLN A 3 7.35 -32.69 4.63
C GLN A 3 7.53 -31.83 3.36
N ARG A 4 6.42 -31.33 2.80
CA ARG A 4 6.50 -30.27 1.79
C ARG A 4 7.23 -29.10 2.45
N GLN A 5 8.41 -28.76 1.93
CA GLN A 5 9.04 -27.50 2.32
C GLN A 5 8.07 -26.38 1.94
N MET A 6 7.62 -25.64 2.94
CA MET A 6 6.71 -24.52 2.76
C MET A 6 7.40 -23.43 1.95
N CYS A 7 6.73 -22.90 0.94
CA CYS A 7 7.24 -21.80 0.13
C CYS A 7 7.58 -20.60 1.04
N ILE A 8 8.59 -19.80 0.70
CA ILE A 8 8.99 -18.63 1.51
C ILE A 8 7.82 -17.65 1.69
N ARG A 9 6.95 -17.49 0.68
CA ARG A 9 5.72 -16.68 0.77
C ARG A 9 4.73 -17.21 1.79
N ASP A 10 4.54 -18.55 1.83
CA ASP A 10 3.66 -19.18 2.81
C ASP A 10 4.21 -19.00 4.23
N ARG A 11 5.53 -19.08 4.39
CA ARG A 11 6.20 -18.80 5.67
C ARG A 11 6.01 -17.34 6.10
N ALA A 12 6.16 -16.39 5.16
CA ALA A 12 5.96 -14.97 5.42
C ALA A 12 4.51 -14.68 5.85
N TYR A 13 3.54 -15.29 5.15
CA TYR A 13 2.13 -15.20 5.53
C TYR A 13 1.87 -15.77 6.93
N CYS A 14 2.34 -16.99 7.23
CA CYS A 14 2.14 -17.60 8.55
C CYS A 14 2.77 -16.76 9.67
N PHE A 15 3.97 -16.23 9.44
CA PHE A 15 4.66 -15.35 10.37
C PHE A 15 3.86 -14.04 10.61
N ALA A 16 3.46 -13.36 9.55
CA ALA A 16 2.66 -12.14 9.66
C ALA A 16 1.31 -12.39 10.35
N ALA A 17 0.62 -13.51 10.02
CA ALA A 17 -0.64 -13.90 10.63
C ALA A 17 -0.51 -14.18 12.12
N GLU A 18 0.58 -14.80 12.56
CA GLU A 18 0.90 -15.01 13.96
C GLU A 18 1.13 -13.69 14.70
N LYS A 19 1.95 -12.81 14.11
CA LYS A 19 2.28 -11.51 14.72
C LYS A 19 1.09 -10.57 14.84
N HIS A 20 0.17 -10.60 13.88
CA HIS A 20 -1.05 -9.77 13.86
C HIS A 20 -2.31 -10.49 14.37
N CYS A 21 -2.19 -11.66 15.01
CA CYS A 21 -3.32 -12.53 15.36
C CYS A 21 -4.41 -11.87 16.21
N ASN A 22 -4.06 -10.89 17.06
CA ASN A 22 -4.98 -10.17 17.92
C ASN A 22 -5.30 -8.75 17.45
N GLN A 23 -4.80 -8.36 16.27
CA GLN A 23 -4.99 -7.01 15.76
C GLN A 23 -6.17 -6.96 14.77
N LYS A 24 -6.93 -5.87 14.84
CA LYS A 24 -8.04 -5.56 13.93
C LYS A 24 -7.87 -4.18 13.34
N ARG A 25 -8.26 -4.02 12.08
CA ARG A 25 -8.37 -2.73 11.43
C ARG A 25 -9.59 -1.94 11.96
N ARG A 26 -9.66 -0.65 11.67
CA ARG A 26 -10.82 0.20 12.00
C ARG A 26 -12.11 -0.26 11.35
N SER A 27 -12.04 -1.02 10.26
CA SER A 27 -13.18 -1.70 9.62
C SER A 27 -13.74 -2.87 10.45
N GLY A 28 -13.01 -3.34 11.47
CA GLY A 28 -13.35 -4.52 12.27
C GLY A 28 -12.75 -5.83 11.73
N GLU A 29 -12.17 -5.81 10.53
CA GLU A 29 -11.52 -6.97 9.93
C GLU A 29 -10.20 -7.32 10.61
N MET A 30 -9.78 -8.57 10.47
CA MET A 30 -8.46 -9.01 10.94
C MET A 30 -7.36 -8.25 10.19
N TYR A 31 -6.34 -7.82 10.92
CA TYR A 31 -5.27 -6.98 10.37
C TYR A 31 -4.53 -7.66 9.21
N ILE A 32 -4.33 -8.98 9.30
CA ILE A 32 -3.61 -9.77 8.28
C ILE A 32 -4.21 -9.64 6.87
N ASN A 33 -5.49 -9.31 6.72
CA ASN A 33 -6.11 -9.13 5.42
C ASN A 33 -5.42 -8.01 4.63
N HIS A 34 -4.94 -6.96 5.31
CA HIS A 34 -4.26 -5.85 4.64
C HIS A 34 -2.95 -6.26 3.95
N PRO A 35 -1.94 -6.82 4.64
CA PRO A 35 -0.71 -7.22 3.96
C PRO A 35 -0.94 -8.32 2.91
N VAL A 36 -1.96 -9.16 3.06
CA VAL A 36 -2.34 -10.13 2.03
C VAL A 36 -2.86 -9.44 0.78
N GLU A 37 -3.75 -8.46 0.89
CA GLU A 37 -4.27 -7.71 -0.27
C GLU A 37 -3.15 -6.89 -0.96
N VAL A 38 -2.23 -6.29 -0.19
CA VAL A 38 -1.04 -5.62 -0.75
C VAL A 38 -0.17 -6.62 -1.52
N ALA A 39 0.05 -7.82 -0.97
CA ALA A 39 0.80 -8.88 -1.64
C ALA A 39 0.11 -9.39 -2.93
N ILE A 40 -1.22 -9.45 -2.96
CA ILE A 40 -2.00 -9.81 -4.16
C ILE A 40 -1.81 -8.75 -5.25
N ILE A 41 -1.95 -7.45 -4.92
CA ILE A 41 -1.71 -6.35 -5.87
C ILE A 41 -0.32 -6.49 -6.51
N LEU A 42 0.71 -6.75 -5.72
CA LEU A 42 2.09 -6.90 -6.20
C LEU A 42 2.31 -8.18 -7.01
N ALA A 43 1.62 -9.27 -6.67
CA ALA A 43 1.64 -10.51 -7.44
C ALA A 43 0.98 -10.33 -8.82
N ASP A 44 -0.12 -9.58 -8.92
CA ASP A 44 -0.78 -9.22 -10.18
C ASP A 44 0.11 -8.36 -11.06
N LEU A 45 0.93 -7.50 -10.47
CA LEU A 45 1.97 -6.73 -11.15
C LEU A 45 3.21 -7.58 -11.52
N LYS A 46 3.19 -8.88 -11.26
CA LYS A 46 4.29 -9.82 -11.56
C LYS A 46 5.60 -9.48 -10.85
N MET A 47 5.51 -8.89 -9.66
CA MET A 47 6.69 -8.61 -8.86
C MET A 47 7.35 -9.89 -8.35
N ASP A 48 8.64 -9.82 -8.06
CA ASP A 48 9.42 -10.95 -7.57
C ASP A 48 8.98 -11.42 -6.17
N CYS A 49 9.51 -12.57 -5.77
CA CYS A 49 9.14 -13.22 -4.51
C CYS A 49 9.53 -12.38 -3.28
N ASP A 50 10.64 -11.68 -3.34
CA ASP A 50 11.14 -10.87 -2.21
C ASP A 50 10.24 -9.67 -1.97
N VAL A 51 9.74 -9.03 -3.04
CA VAL A 51 8.76 -7.93 -2.97
C VAL A 51 7.44 -8.41 -2.37
N VAL A 52 6.94 -9.59 -2.79
CA VAL A 52 5.71 -10.17 -2.25
C VAL A 52 5.88 -10.53 -0.76
N CYS A 53 7.04 -11.10 -0.37
CA CYS A 53 7.34 -11.36 1.03
C CYS A 53 7.45 -10.08 1.85
N ALA A 54 8.12 -9.05 1.31
CA ALA A 54 8.21 -7.74 1.97
C ALA A 54 6.82 -7.11 2.18
N ALA A 55 5.91 -7.27 1.22
CA ALA A 55 4.52 -6.82 1.37
C ALA A 55 3.77 -7.54 2.50
N LEU A 56 3.97 -8.84 2.65
CA LEU A 56 3.36 -9.61 3.75
C LEU A 56 3.90 -9.20 5.13
N LEU A 57 5.15 -8.70 5.18
CA LEU A 57 5.89 -8.43 6.41
C LEU A 57 6.02 -6.93 6.75
N HIS A 58 5.62 -6.00 5.85
CA HIS A 58 5.97 -4.59 5.97
C HIS A 58 5.51 -3.93 7.27
N ASP A 59 4.33 -4.32 7.78
CA ASP A 59 3.78 -3.77 9.02
C ASP A 59 4.23 -4.54 10.27
N THR A 60 4.86 -5.72 10.14
CA THR A 60 5.25 -6.51 11.32
C THR A 60 6.30 -5.82 12.17
N VAL A 61 7.22 -5.07 11.55
CA VAL A 61 8.28 -4.34 12.26
C VAL A 61 7.75 -3.04 12.89
N GLU A 62 6.71 -2.42 12.30
CA GLU A 62 6.10 -1.18 12.83
C GLU A 62 5.11 -1.47 13.96
N ASP A 63 4.28 -2.50 13.79
CA ASP A 63 3.08 -2.73 14.62
C ASP A 63 3.23 -3.89 15.60
N THR A 64 4.39 -4.56 15.64
CA THR A 64 4.68 -5.67 16.54
C THR A 64 6.09 -5.60 17.13
N GLU A 65 6.44 -6.54 18.02
CA GLU A 65 7.78 -6.65 18.62
C GLU A 65 8.83 -7.28 17.67
N THR A 66 8.50 -7.44 16.37
CA THR A 66 9.40 -8.06 15.39
C THR A 66 10.53 -7.09 15.03
N SER A 67 11.77 -7.54 15.11
CA SER A 67 12.93 -6.76 14.69
C SER A 67 13.30 -7.02 13.22
N LEU A 68 14.02 -6.08 12.59
CA LEU A 68 14.60 -6.30 11.26
C LEU A 68 15.60 -7.47 11.24
N ALA A 69 16.28 -7.75 12.36
CA ALA A 69 17.16 -8.91 12.46
C ALA A 69 16.39 -10.24 12.40
N ASP A 70 15.19 -10.30 12.97
CA ASP A 70 14.32 -11.48 12.86
C ASP A 70 13.87 -11.69 11.41
N VAL A 71 13.49 -10.60 10.72
CA VAL A 71 13.10 -10.67 9.31
C VAL A 71 14.27 -11.12 8.44
N SER A 72 15.47 -10.56 8.62
CA SER A 72 16.68 -10.96 7.88
C SER A 72 17.02 -12.43 8.13
N GLY A 73 17.02 -12.88 9.39
CA GLY A 73 17.33 -14.27 9.75
C GLY A 73 16.35 -15.30 9.18
N LEU A 74 15.07 -14.95 9.03
CA LEU A 74 14.03 -15.85 8.56
C LEU A 74 13.79 -15.77 7.05
N PHE A 75 13.90 -14.60 6.44
CA PHE A 75 13.48 -14.32 5.06
C PHE A 75 14.59 -13.78 4.17
N GLY A 76 15.76 -13.47 4.73
CA GLY A 76 16.93 -12.96 4.03
C GLY A 76 17.06 -11.44 4.05
N ASP A 77 18.28 -10.96 3.78
CA ASP A 77 18.62 -9.53 3.89
C ASP A 77 17.85 -8.66 2.91
N THR A 78 17.63 -9.13 1.68
CA THR A 78 16.87 -8.40 0.66
C THR A 78 15.43 -8.07 1.14
N VAL A 79 14.75 -9.05 1.74
CA VAL A 79 13.39 -8.82 2.28
C VAL A 79 13.44 -7.85 3.46
N ALA A 80 14.42 -7.99 4.35
CA ALA A 80 14.59 -7.08 5.49
C ALA A 80 14.89 -5.64 5.06
N GLU A 81 15.73 -5.44 4.03
CA GLU A 81 16.05 -4.12 3.47
C GLU A 81 14.81 -3.46 2.83
N LEU A 82 13.99 -4.24 2.12
CA LEU A 82 12.72 -3.75 1.56
C LEU A 82 11.74 -3.33 2.66
N VAL A 83 11.57 -4.15 3.70
CA VAL A 83 10.72 -3.83 4.86
C VAL A 83 11.22 -2.57 5.56
N ASP A 84 12.51 -2.47 5.87
CA ASP A 84 13.13 -1.27 6.47
C ASP A 84 12.88 -0.01 5.63
N GLY A 85 13.01 -0.14 4.30
CA GLY A 85 12.75 0.95 3.37
C GLY A 85 11.30 1.44 3.44
N VAL A 86 10.33 0.53 3.47
CA VAL A 86 8.90 0.86 3.55
C VAL A 86 8.56 1.51 4.89
N THR A 87 9.04 0.95 6.01
CA THR A 87 8.88 1.50 7.37
C THR A 87 9.39 2.94 7.48
N LYS A 88 10.57 3.22 6.93
CA LYS A 88 11.15 4.58 6.92
C LYS A 88 10.34 5.60 6.12
N LEU A 89 9.54 5.16 5.14
CA LEU A 89 8.64 6.03 4.39
C LEU A 89 7.34 6.33 5.16
N THR A 90 6.91 5.45 6.06
CA THR A 90 5.66 5.61 6.81
C THR A 90 5.80 6.65 7.92
N ASN A 91 6.94 6.69 8.61
CA ASN A 91 7.18 7.54 9.78
C ASN A 91 7.55 8.99 9.38
N ILE A 92 6.52 9.82 9.10
CA ILE A 92 6.67 11.25 8.82
C ILE A 92 5.76 12.03 9.76
N GLU A 93 6.36 12.63 10.79
CA GLU A 93 5.68 13.58 11.69
C GLU A 93 6.04 15.02 11.27
N VAL A 94 5.06 15.79 10.82
CA VAL A 94 5.21 17.22 10.50
C VAL A 94 3.89 17.94 10.75
N ASP A 95 3.95 19.18 11.18
CA ASP A 95 2.81 19.99 11.62
C ASP A 95 2.01 20.62 10.48
N SER A 96 2.56 20.74 9.25
CA SER A 96 1.88 21.34 8.10
C SER A 96 1.75 20.39 6.92
N MET A 97 0.68 20.59 6.10
CA MET A 97 0.39 19.75 4.91
C MET A 97 1.48 19.90 3.84
N ASP A 98 1.88 21.12 3.52
CA ASP A 98 2.83 21.39 2.44
C ASP A 98 4.23 20.88 2.79
N GLU A 99 4.66 21.06 4.05
CA GLU A 99 5.93 20.51 4.55
C GLU A 99 5.91 18.99 4.54
N LYS A 100 4.76 18.38 4.89
CA LYS A 100 4.59 16.92 4.88
C LYS A 100 4.70 16.35 3.48
N GLN A 101 4.07 16.97 2.48
CA GLN A 101 4.16 16.54 1.09
C GLN A 101 5.60 16.65 0.56
N ALA A 102 6.28 17.77 0.80
CA ALA A 102 7.67 17.98 0.39
C ALA A 102 8.62 16.94 1.04
N LEU A 103 8.45 16.67 2.33
CA LEU A 103 9.25 15.69 3.06
C LEU A 103 8.96 14.25 2.60
N THR A 104 7.70 13.94 2.33
CA THR A 104 7.28 12.65 1.78
C THR A 104 7.95 12.41 0.43
N LEU A 105 7.86 13.37 -0.49
CA LEU A 105 8.51 13.30 -1.80
C LEU A 105 10.03 13.13 -1.68
N ARG A 106 10.68 13.92 -0.80
CA ARG A 106 12.13 13.80 -0.57
C ARG A 106 12.53 12.41 -0.08
N LYS A 107 11.80 11.85 0.90
CA LYS A 107 12.06 10.49 1.40
C LYS A 107 11.83 9.44 0.32
N MET A 108 10.78 9.59 -0.50
CA MET A 108 10.51 8.70 -1.63
C MET A 108 11.65 8.72 -2.65
N PHE A 109 12.17 9.91 -3.03
CA PHE A 109 13.32 10.00 -3.92
C PHE A 109 14.58 9.35 -3.33
N LEU A 110 14.83 9.51 -2.04
CA LEU A 110 15.94 8.86 -1.36
C LEU A 110 15.77 7.33 -1.30
N ALA A 111 14.57 6.83 -1.09
CA ALA A 111 14.28 5.40 -1.13
C ALA A 111 14.44 4.83 -2.55
N MET A 112 13.92 5.54 -3.57
CA MET A 112 14.11 5.16 -4.99
C MET A 112 15.57 5.06 -5.40
N SER A 113 16.43 5.91 -4.87
CA SER A 113 17.88 5.86 -5.17
C SER A 113 18.57 4.61 -4.61
N LYS A 114 17.98 3.97 -3.60
CA LYS A 114 18.49 2.73 -3.01
C LYS A 114 17.84 1.50 -3.67
N ASP A 115 16.53 1.41 -3.64
CA ASP A 115 15.79 0.33 -4.27
C ASP A 115 14.36 0.80 -4.64
N ILE A 116 14.07 0.84 -5.93
CA ILE A 116 12.78 1.27 -6.46
C ILE A 116 11.61 0.38 -5.98
N ARG A 117 11.89 -0.89 -5.64
CA ARG A 117 10.88 -1.84 -5.18
C ARG A 117 10.19 -1.37 -3.89
N VAL A 118 10.90 -0.62 -3.04
CA VAL A 118 10.34 0.00 -1.82
C VAL A 118 9.15 0.90 -2.16
N ILE A 119 9.26 1.71 -3.21
CA ILE A 119 8.18 2.59 -3.65
C ILE A 119 7.03 1.80 -4.25
N ILE A 120 7.33 0.72 -4.98
CA ILE A 120 6.30 -0.14 -5.57
C ILE A 120 5.46 -0.80 -4.47
N VAL A 121 6.08 -1.30 -3.39
CA VAL A 121 5.37 -1.81 -2.20
C VAL A 121 4.51 -0.71 -1.58
N LYS A 122 5.07 0.50 -1.41
CA LYS A 122 4.34 1.63 -0.81
C LYS A 122 3.16 2.12 -1.65
N LEU A 123 3.25 2.05 -2.98
CA LEU A 123 2.12 2.35 -3.87
C LEU A 123 1.00 1.31 -3.76
N ALA A 124 1.35 0.02 -3.65
CA ALA A 124 0.37 -1.05 -3.43
C ALA A 124 -0.30 -0.94 -2.05
N ASP A 125 0.46 -0.63 -0.98
CA ASP A 125 -0.06 -0.33 0.34
C ASP A 125 -1.03 0.86 0.29
N ARG A 126 -0.65 1.97 -0.35
CA ARG A 126 -1.50 3.14 -0.53
C ARG A 126 -2.79 2.79 -1.27
N LEU A 127 -2.71 2.00 -2.34
CA LEU A 127 -3.87 1.60 -3.11
C LEU A 127 -4.87 0.81 -2.25
N HIS A 128 -4.39 -0.20 -1.50
CA HIS A 128 -5.28 -0.93 -0.59
C HIS A 128 -5.87 -0.04 0.50
N ASN A 129 -5.09 0.89 1.06
CA ASN A 129 -5.58 1.85 2.04
C ASN A 129 -6.67 2.77 1.44
N MET A 130 -6.57 3.15 0.17
CA MET A 130 -7.60 3.93 -0.52
C MET A 130 -8.88 3.11 -0.76
N ARG A 131 -8.78 1.82 -1.12
CA ARG A 131 -9.93 0.91 -1.26
C ARG A 131 -10.71 0.75 0.05
N THR A 132 -10.05 0.85 1.19
CA THR A 132 -10.67 0.69 2.53
C THR A 132 -10.87 2.02 3.27
N LEU A 133 -10.77 3.15 2.57
CA LEU A 133 -10.75 4.49 3.16
C LEU A 133 -12.07 4.86 3.85
N ALA A 134 -13.19 4.25 3.43
CA ALA A 134 -14.54 4.49 4.00
C ALA A 134 -14.63 4.26 5.52
N ALA A 135 -13.78 3.38 6.07
CA ALA A 135 -13.74 3.10 7.51
C ALA A 135 -13.15 4.23 8.36
N LEU A 136 -12.56 5.27 7.73
CA LEU A 136 -11.98 6.41 8.43
C LEU A 136 -13.01 7.53 8.61
N ARG A 137 -12.74 8.42 9.58
CA ARG A 137 -13.47 9.68 9.74
C ARG A 137 -13.28 10.57 8.51
N GLU A 138 -14.27 11.43 8.23
CA GLU A 138 -14.30 12.29 7.04
C GLU A 138 -13.05 13.16 6.89
N ASP A 139 -12.62 13.84 7.96
CA ASP A 139 -11.41 14.66 7.98
C ASP A 139 -10.16 13.87 7.52
N ARG A 140 -10.04 12.64 8.00
CA ARG A 140 -8.93 11.73 7.64
C ARG A 140 -9.07 11.19 6.21
N ARG A 141 -10.29 10.94 5.75
CA ARG A 141 -10.54 10.52 4.36
C ARG A 141 -10.09 11.59 3.37
N LEU A 142 -10.56 12.83 3.58
CA LEU A 142 -10.20 13.96 2.71
C LEU A 142 -8.69 14.21 2.71
N PHE A 143 -8.06 14.18 3.89
CA PHE A 143 -6.61 14.31 3.99
C PHE A 143 -5.88 13.25 3.17
N LYS A 144 -6.24 11.95 3.36
CA LYS A 144 -5.59 10.84 2.66
C LYS A 144 -5.86 10.86 1.15
N ALA A 145 -7.07 11.24 0.73
CA ALA A 145 -7.42 11.39 -0.67
C ALA A 145 -6.60 12.52 -1.34
N ARG A 146 -6.45 13.67 -0.68
CA ARG A 146 -5.64 14.78 -1.17
C ARG A 146 -4.16 14.38 -1.28
N GLU A 147 -3.57 13.82 -0.23
CA GLU A 147 -2.19 13.32 -0.25
C GLU A 147 -1.98 12.30 -1.38
N THR A 148 -2.96 11.43 -1.63
CA THR A 148 -2.89 10.43 -2.70
C THR A 148 -2.92 11.08 -4.07
N MET A 149 -3.80 12.02 -4.31
CA MET A 149 -3.92 12.75 -5.58
C MET A 149 -2.66 13.57 -5.87
N ASP A 150 -2.11 14.25 -4.86
CA ASP A 150 -1.01 15.19 -5.04
C ASP A 150 0.38 14.53 -5.08
N VAL A 151 0.54 13.35 -4.45
CA VAL A 151 1.85 12.71 -4.29
C VAL A 151 1.90 11.33 -4.94
N TYR A 152 1.00 10.41 -4.56
CA TYR A 152 1.13 9.00 -4.93
C TYR A 152 0.70 8.71 -6.36
N ALA A 153 -0.37 9.33 -6.85
CA ALA A 153 -0.82 9.14 -8.23
C ALA A 153 0.19 9.68 -9.26
N PRO A 154 0.75 10.91 -9.11
CA PRO A 154 1.84 11.38 -9.97
C PRO A 154 3.10 10.53 -9.89
N LEU A 155 3.41 9.92 -8.74
CA LEU A 155 4.54 9.03 -8.59
C LEU A 155 4.32 7.72 -9.34
N ALA A 156 3.13 7.13 -9.24
CA ALA A 156 2.75 5.93 -10.00
C ALA A 156 2.82 6.19 -11.52
N ASP A 157 2.41 7.39 -11.98
CA ASP A 157 2.53 7.81 -13.38
C ASP A 157 3.98 7.82 -13.86
N ARG A 158 4.88 8.45 -13.10
CA ARG A 158 6.31 8.52 -13.43
C ARG A 158 6.99 7.15 -13.47
N LEU A 159 6.49 6.19 -12.70
CA LEU A 159 6.96 4.80 -12.70
C LEU A 159 6.30 3.95 -13.79
N GLY A 160 5.40 4.51 -14.59
CA GLY A 160 4.68 3.78 -15.65
C GLY A 160 3.63 2.80 -15.12
N MET A 161 3.23 2.91 -13.84
CA MET A 161 2.26 2.03 -13.17
C MET A 161 0.83 2.52 -13.41
N SER A 162 0.40 2.54 -14.69
CA SER A 162 -0.85 3.17 -15.11
C SER A 162 -2.09 2.61 -14.42
N SER A 163 -2.16 1.30 -14.17
CA SER A 163 -3.29 0.68 -13.48
C SER A 163 -3.44 1.19 -12.04
N ILE A 164 -2.35 1.29 -11.31
CA ILE A 164 -2.34 1.84 -9.95
C ILE A 164 -2.66 3.34 -9.98
N LYS A 165 -2.06 4.10 -10.89
CA LYS A 165 -2.33 5.54 -11.05
C LYS A 165 -3.82 5.80 -11.23
N TRP A 166 -4.43 5.17 -12.22
CA TRP A 166 -5.85 5.42 -12.53
C TRP A 166 -6.77 5.08 -11.35
N GLU A 167 -6.52 3.98 -10.66
CA GLU A 167 -7.32 3.61 -9.50
C GLU A 167 -7.11 4.55 -8.32
N LEU A 168 -5.86 5.01 -8.08
CA LEU A 168 -5.57 6.02 -7.05
C LEU A 168 -6.26 7.35 -7.35
N GLU A 169 -6.23 7.81 -8.62
CA GLU A 169 -6.90 9.04 -9.06
C GLU A 169 -8.42 8.91 -8.93
N ASP A 170 -9.01 7.79 -9.37
CA ASP A 170 -10.46 7.56 -9.32
C ASP A 170 -10.98 7.53 -7.86
N LEU A 171 -10.33 6.75 -6.99
CA LEU A 171 -10.66 6.69 -5.57
C LEU A 171 -10.48 8.04 -4.88
N SER A 172 -9.43 8.78 -5.21
CA SER A 172 -9.20 10.12 -4.63
C SER A 172 -10.28 11.10 -5.09
N PHE A 173 -10.63 11.10 -6.38
CA PHE A 173 -11.66 11.95 -6.94
C PHE A 173 -13.03 11.65 -6.33
N PHE A 174 -13.36 10.37 -6.12
CA PHE A 174 -14.61 9.97 -5.44
C PHE A 174 -14.76 10.64 -4.06
N TYR A 175 -13.68 10.74 -3.27
CA TYR A 175 -13.75 11.35 -1.94
C TYR A 175 -13.62 12.87 -1.95
N LEU A 176 -12.86 13.44 -2.88
CA LEU A 176 -12.59 14.89 -2.94
C LEU A 176 -13.74 15.67 -3.59
N GLU A 177 -14.35 15.10 -4.63
CA GLU A 177 -15.34 15.76 -5.46
C GLU A 177 -16.56 14.86 -5.73
N PRO A 178 -17.29 14.42 -4.66
CA PRO A 178 -18.33 13.38 -4.78
C PRO A 178 -19.45 13.75 -5.74
N ASP A 179 -19.86 15.03 -5.78
CA ASP A 179 -20.93 15.49 -6.69
C ASP A 179 -20.50 15.46 -8.15
N ALA A 180 -19.26 15.85 -8.43
CA ALA A 180 -18.68 15.78 -9.78
C ALA A 180 -18.50 14.34 -10.23
N TYR A 181 -18.01 13.48 -9.34
CA TYR A 181 -17.86 12.05 -9.59
C TYR A 181 -19.20 11.41 -9.97
N GLN A 182 -20.28 11.66 -9.19
CA GLN A 182 -21.60 11.11 -9.47
C GLN A 182 -22.19 11.61 -10.80
N ARG A 183 -21.98 12.88 -11.15
CA ARG A 183 -22.43 13.42 -12.45
C ARG A 183 -21.75 12.70 -13.61
N ILE A 184 -20.42 12.54 -13.54
CA ILE A 184 -19.65 11.84 -14.59
C ILE A 184 -20.07 10.37 -14.68
N ALA A 185 -20.22 9.68 -13.55
CA ALA A 185 -20.65 8.28 -13.50
C ALA A 185 -22.01 8.07 -14.20
N ARG A 186 -22.99 8.98 -13.99
CA ARG A 186 -24.30 8.95 -14.68
C ARG A 186 -24.14 9.14 -16.19
N MET A 187 -23.37 10.15 -16.61
CA MET A 187 -23.15 10.42 -18.05
C MET A 187 -22.48 9.23 -18.76
N VAL A 188 -21.55 8.55 -18.09
CA VAL A 188 -20.89 7.35 -18.62
C VAL A 188 -21.89 6.18 -18.74
N ALA A 189 -22.74 5.98 -17.72
CA ALA A 189 -23.77 4.93 -17.74
C ALA A 189 -24.77 5.15 -18.90
N GLU A 190 -25.32 6.37 -19.04
CA GLU A 190 -26.26 6.75 -20.13
C GLU A 190 -25.60 6.57 -21.52
N SER A 191 -24.31 6.88 -21.64
CA SER A 191 -23.59 6.69 -22.92
C SER A 191 -23.39 5.23 -23.32
N ARG A 192 -23.39 4.30 -22.36
CA ARG A 192 -23.33 2.85 -22.63
C ARG A 192 -24.66 2.31 -23.13
N GLU A 193 -25.78 2.70 -22.49
CA GLU A 193 -27.13 2.29 -22.90
C GLU A 193 -27.51 2.74 -24.31
N VAL A 194 -26.96 3.85 -24.80
CA VAL A 194 -27.19 4.36 -26.17
C VAL A 194 -26.37 3.61 -27.23
N ARG A 195 -25.33 2.85 -26.83
CA ARG A 195 -24.44 2.13 -27.75
C ARG A 195 -24.72 0.63 -27.86
N GLU A 196 -25.55 0.07 -26.99
CA GLU A 196 -26.11 -1.28 -27.06
C GLU A 196 -27.49 -1.28 -27.76
#